data_121be5482f00350a45faaf4eac004412
#
_entry.id   121be5482f00350a45faaf4eac004412
#
_cell.length_a   1.000
_cell.length_b   1.000
_cell.length_c   1.000
_cell.angle_alpha   90.00
_cell.angle_beta   90.00
_cell.angle_gamma   90.00
#
_symmetry.space_group_name_H-M   'P 1'
#
loop_
_entity.id
_entity.type
_entity.pdbx_description
1 polymer ?
#
loop_
_entity_poly.entity_id
_entity_poly.type
_entity_poly.pdbx_seq_one_letter_code
_entity_poly.pdbx_strand_id
1 'polypeptide(L)'
;MRSIQSVIFSNSLAIVLTIICVLPITAVFVFSLTAPVDDAFAKFGLWLHSSYGWSVSTFVTELRFAKIGFALRSVVIALFISFLYYWISNWLNFGLAKVRSNKSIAKRSVVIETIQPWIFVGPALVLLLLFLLIPALTTLKISFTEPGGGASLTNYAFLWDSDALGYLQFRLAMRNSLMWLILVPSLCIIFGLLIAVLADSVSWGVLAKTFIFVPLAISFVGAAVIWRNIFAGGGIEPQQAINGATPSYQIGLLKALLGHTPEYNEPLYNLKFWGNFYLMWIMVWIKTGFAMVIFSAALRGVPQETVEAAIIDGANPRQLFFRVKLPQIFSTVVVVWTYLVTDVLKVFDIPYALSANDDDKLLLATMMEAAMNTWSIGGNNVDNLFAAIAIMLMLTVIPHMIFLGWRIRREQKQLGH
;
A
#
# COMPACT_ATOMS: atom_id res chain seq x y z
N MET A 1 -28.79 36.96 37.77
CA MET A 1 -29.87 36.02 37.32
C MET A 1 -29.93 35.81 35.81
N ARG A 2 -29.72 36.81 34.93
CA ARG A 2 -29.73 36.61 33.46
C ARG A 2 -28.66 35.67 32.91
N SER A 3 -27.48 35.56 33.52
CA SER A 3 -26.39 34.69 33.04
C SER A 3 -26.64 33.20 33.29
N ILE A 4 -27.41 32.82 34.30
CA ILE A 4 -27.71 31.43 34.63
C ILE A 4 -28.81 30.90 33.71
N GLN A 5 -29.81 31.74 33.39
CA GLN A 5 -30.87 31.33 32.44
C GLN A 5 -30.35 31.10 31.01
N SER A 6 -29.40 31.92 30.55
CA SER A 6 -28.81 31.73 29.21
C SER A 6 -27.97 30.45 29.12
N VAL A 7 -27.30 30.06 30.20
CA VAL A 7 -26.53 28.80 30.27
C VAL A 7 -27.45 27.56 30.32
N ILE A 8 -28.56 27.65 31.05
CA ILE A 8 -29.56 26.56 31.12
C ILE A 8 -30.27 26.42 29.78
N PHE A 9 -30.62 27.52 29.12
CA PHE A 9 -31.27 27.48 27.80
C PHE A 9 -30.36 26.97 26.70
N SER A 10 -29.09 27.33 26.72
CA SER A 10 -28.07 26.79 25.82
C SER A 10 -27.87 25.29 26.01
N ASN A 11 -27.87 24.82 27.27
CA ASN A 11 -27.71 23.41 27.59
C ASN A 11 -28.96 22.58 27.21
N SER A 12 -30.17 23.11 27.43
CA SER A 12 -31.39 22.41 27.02
C SER A 12 -31.53 22.33 25.50
N LEU A 13 -31.16 23.39 24.78
CA LEU A 13 -31.14 23.39 23.32
C LEU A 13 -30.12 22.38 22.76
N ALA A 14 -28.91 22.33 23.35
CA ALA A 14 -27.89 21.34 23.00
C ALA A 14 -28.35 19.91 23.27
N ILE A 15 -29.01 19.66 24.40
CA ILE A 15 -29.60 18.35 24.74
C ILE A 15 -30.70 17.98 23.75
N VAL A 16 -31.63 18.91 23.43
CA VAL A 16 -32.70 18.67 22.47
C VAL A 16 -32.16 18.42 21.07
N LEU A 17 -31.20 19.21 20.60
CA LEU A 17 -30.53 18.99 19.32
C LEU A 17 -29.80 17.66 19.29
N THR A 18 -29.13 17.28 20.38
CA THR A 18 -28.47 15.99 20.52
C THR A 18 -29.46 14.83 20.43
N ILE A 19 -30.60 14.93 21.12
CA ILE A 19 -31.67 13.92 21.07
C ILE A 19 -32.25 13.82 19.65
N ILE A 20 -32.54 14.96 19.01
CA ILE A 20 -33.08 15.01 17.65
C ILE A 20 -32.11 14.41 16.62
N CYS A 21 -30.81 14.61 16.79
CA CYS A 21 -29.80 14.06 15.90
C CYS A 21 -29.46 12.61 16.21
N VAL A 22 -29.39 12.23 17.49
CA VAL A 22 -28.98 10.87 17.92
C VAL A 22 -30.08 9.84 17.69
N LEU A 23 -31.35 10.19 17.93
CA LEU A 23 -32.46 9.26 17.76
C LEU A 23 -32.61 8.73 16.32
N PRO A 24 -32.60 9.54 15.26
CA PRO A 24 -32.66 9.03 13.90
C PRO A 24 -31.42 8.19 13.54
N ILE A 25 -30.22 8.62 13.99
CA ILE A 25 -28.96 7.91 13.71
C ILE A 25 -28.95 6.56 14.43
N THR A 26 -29.40 6.50 15.70
CA THR A 26 -29.52 5.24 16.41
C THR A 26 -30.59 4.34 15.81
N ALA A 27 -31.69 4.89 15.36
CA ALA A 27 -32.73 4.13 14.66
C ALA A 27 -32.21 3.54 13.34
N VAL A 28 -31.50 4.33 12.52
CA VAL A 28 -30.84 3.85 11.29
C VAL A 28 -29.78 2.81 11.60
N PHE A 29 -28.99 3.02 12.66
CA PHE A 29 -27.98 2.08 13.09
C PHE A 29 -28.58 0.75 13.55
N VAL A 30 -29.60 0.78 14.40
CA VAL A 30 -30.33 -0.42 14.85
C VAL A 30 -30.98 -1.11 13.65
N PHE A 31 -31.61 -0.35 12.75
CA PHE A 31 -32.19 -0.89 11.52
C PHE A 31 -31.10 -1.54 10.64
N SER A 32 -29.93 -0.93 10.48
CA SER A 32 -28.82 -1.51 9.70
C SER A 32 -28.24 -2.77 10.32
N LEU A 33 -28.34 -2.96 11.63
CA LEU A 33 -27.91 -4.18 12.34
C LEU A 33 -28.96 -5.29 12.35
N THR A 34 -30.25 -4.93 12.43
CA THR A 34 -31.35 -5.88 12.64
C THR A 34 -32.11 -6.21 11.37
N ALA A 35 -32.21 -5.27 10.42
CA ALA A 35 -32.80 -5.53 9.13
C ALA A 35 -31.80 -6.16 8.17
N PRO A 36 -32.21 -7.14 7.35
CA PRO A 36 -31.35 -7.71 6.32
C PRO A 36 -31.23 -6.72 5.15
N VAL A 37 -30.44 -5.65 5.36
CA VAL A 37 -30.21 -4.60 4.35
C VAL A 37 -29.65 -5.21 3.08
N ASP A 38 -28.77 -6.20 3.22
CA ASP A 38 -28.17 -6.93 2.12
C ASP A 38 -29.26 -7.67 1.31
N ASP A 39 -30.21 -8.31 2.00
CA ASP A 39 -31.34 -8.99 1.37
C ASP A 39 -32.32 -8.01 0.71
N ALA A 40 -32.56 -6.85 1.31
CA ALA A 40 -33.41 -5.81 0.72
C ALA A 40 -32.82 -5.27 -0.59
N PHE A 41 -31.50 -5.03 -0.62
CA PHE A 41 -30.80 -4.62 -1.84
C PHE A 41 -30.74 -5.74 -2.88
N ALA A 42 -30.55 -7.00 -2.46
CA ALA A 42 -30.61 -8.14 -3.35
C ALA A 42 -32.00 -8.26 -4.01
N LYS A 43 -33.08 -8.16 -3.23
CA LYS A 43 -34.46 -8.16 -3.74
C LYS A 43 -34.75 -6.98 -4.67
N PHE A 44 -34.23 -5.79 -4.35
CA PHE A 44 -34.36 -4.63 -5.24
C PHE A 44 -33.59 -4.86 -6.56
N GLY A 45 -32.42 -5.47 -6.52
CA GLY A 45 -31.67 -5.86 -7.71
C GLY A 45 -32.42 -6.87 -8.58
N LEU A 46 -33.06 -7.88 -7.96
CA LEU A 46 -33.89 -8.86 -8.66
C LEU A 46 -35.14 -8.20 -9.29
N TRP A 47 -35.78 -7.27 -8.58
CA TRP A 47 -36.92 -6.50 -9.12
C TRP A 47 -36.49 -5.66 -10.32
N LEU A 48 -35.32 -4.97 -10.26
CA LEU A 48 -34.77 -4.24 -11.41
C LEU A 48 -34.49 -5.17 -12.59
N HIS A 49 -33.91 -6.34 -12.32
CA HIS A 49 -33.63 -7.33 -13.36
C HIS A 49 -34.94 -7.79 -14.06
N SER A 50 -35.99 -8.08 -13.29
CA SER A 50 -37.28 -8.51 -13.85
C SER A 50 -38.01 -7.39 -14.59
N SER A 51 -37.83 -6.12 -14.16
CA SER A 51 -38.52 -4.97 -14.76
C SER A 51 -37.85 -4.45 -16.03
N TYR A 52 -36.53 -4.58 -16.17
CA TYR A 52 -35.76 -4.00 -17.28
C TYR A 52 -35.11 -5.03 -18.19
N GLY A 53 -35.27 -6.35 -17.95
CA GLY A 53 -34.83 -7.42 -18.85
C GLY A 53 -33.32 -7.49 -19.08
N TRP A 54 -32.52 -7.27 -18.05
CA TRP A 54 -31.06 -7.30 -18.18
C TRP A 54 -30.57 -8.69 -18.55
N SER A 55 -29.58 -8.75 -19.46
CA SER A 55 -28.99 -10.00 -19.95
C SER A 55 -28.09 -10.74 -18.95
N VAL A 56 -27.84 -10.17 -17.79
CA VAL A 56 -26.99 -10.75 -16.73
C VAL A 56 -27.82 -11.76 -15.92
N SER A 57 -27.22 -12.91 -15.54
CA SER A 57 -27.91 -13.90 -14.72
C SER A 57 -28.45 -13.33 -13.41
N THR A 58 -29.63 -13.79 -12.97
CA THR A 58 -30.27 -13.36 -11.71
C THR A 58 -29.33 -13.49 -10.51
N PHE A 59 -28.58 -14.59 -10.43
CA PHE A 59 -27.60 -14.84 -9.37
C PHE A 59 -26.50 -13.76 -9.28
N VAL A 60 -25.95 -13.34 -10.42
CA VAL A 60 -24.89 -12.31 -10.46
C VAL A 60 -25.46 -10.94 -10.06
N THR A 61 -26.71 -10.63 -10.47
CA THR A 61 -27.37 -9.39 -10.12
C THR A 61 -27.64 -9.33 -8.61
N GLU A 62 -28.19 -10.39 -8.03
CA GLU A 62 -28.42 -10.51 -6.60
C GLU A 62 -27.14 -10.31 -5.78
N LEU A 63 -26.05 -11.00 -6.15
CA LEU A 63 -24.75 -10.90 -5.47
C LEU A 63 -24.17 -9.49 -5.54
N ARG A 64 -24.31 -8.80 -6.66
CA ARG A 64 -23.82 -7.42 -6.82
C ARG A 64 -24.57 -6.44 -5.93
N PHE A 65 -25.90 -6.54 -5.88
CA PHE A 65 -26.72 -5.67 -5.06
C PHE A 65 -26.57 -5.98 -3.56
N ALA A 66 -26.39 -7.24 -3.17
CA ALA A 66 -26.05 -7.59 -1.79
C ALA A 66 -24.72 -6.95 -1.34
N LYS A 67 -23.69 -6.95 -2.21
CA LYS A 67 -22.42 -6.26 -1.92
C LYS A 67 -22.59 -4.75 -1.74
N ILE A 68 -23.48 -4.10 -2.50
CA ILE A 68 -23.80 -2.68 -2.34
C ILE A 68 -24.47 -2.46 -0.99
N GLY A 69 -25.43 -3.29 -0.60
CA GLY A 69 -26.10 -3.25 0.70
C GLY A 69 -25.10 -3.37 1.86
N PHE A 70 -24.18 -4.33 1.77
CA PHE A 70 -23.11 -4.50 2.75
C PHE A 70 -22.19 -3.27 2.85
N ALA A 71 -21.79 -2.68 1.72
CA ALA A 71 -20.98 -1.48 1.69
C ALA A 71 -21.70 -0.28 2.33
N LEU A 72 -22.98 -0.06 2.02
CA LEU A 72 -23.80 1.00 2.62
C LEU A 72 -23.95 0.81 4.13
N ARG A 73 -24.21 -0.41 4.58
CA ARG A 73 -24.26 -0.74 6.01
C ARG A 73 -22.97 -0.40 6.72
N SER A 74 -21.83 -0.75 6.11
CA SER A 74 -20.50 -0.46 6.67
C SER A 74 -20.23 1.04 6.78
N VAL A 75 -20.64 1.83 5.78
CA VAL A 75 -20.56 3.29 5.81
C VAL A 75 -21.42 3.89 6.91
N VAL A 76 -22.67 3.43 7.06
CA VAL A 76 -23.59 3.90 8.12
C VAL A 76 -23.02 3.60 9.50
N ILE A 77 -22.49 2.39 9.72
CA ILE A 77 -21.84 2.01 10.98
C ILE A 77 -20.62 2.90 11.26
N ALA A 78 -19.78 3.16 10.26
CA ALA A 78 -18.61 4.02 10.41
C ALA A 78 -18.99 5.47 10.78
N LEU A 79 -20.01 6.02 10.10
CA LEU A 79 -20.54 7.36 10.41
C LEU A 79 -21.11 7.42 11.82
N PHE A 80 -21.85 6.39 12.24
CA PHE A 80 -22.43 6.32 13.59
C PHE A 80 -21.33 6.27 14.67
N ILE A 81 -20.32 5.43 14.48
CA ILE A 81 -19.17 5.33 15.40
C ILE A 81 -18.42 6.67 15.47
N SER A 82 -18.21 7.34 14.33
CA SER A 82 -17.57 8.64 14.27
C SER A 82 -18.37 9.73 14.98
N PHE A 83 -19.69 9.72 14.81
CA PHE A 83 -20.60 10.64 15.50
C PHE A 83 -20.62 10.40 17.01
N LEU A 84 -20.74 9.13 17.43
CA LEU A 84 -20.72 8.74 18.84
C LEU A 84 -19.42 9.16 19.52
N TYR A 85 -18.31 8.96 18.84
CA TYR A 85 -17.00 9.40 19.30
C TYR A 85 -16.93 10.94 19.44
N TYR A 86 -17.33 11.69 18.43
CA TYR A 86 -17.37 13.15 18.49
C TYR A 86 -18.23 13.62 19.66
N TRP A 87 -19.39 13.02 19.88
CA TRP A 87 -20.29 13.34 20.97
C TRP A 87 -19.66 13.05 22.36
N ILE A 88 -19.08 11.86 22.55
CA ILE A 88 -18.40 11.47 23.77
C ILE A 88 -17.19 12.39 24.05
N SER A 89 -16.39 12.67 23.04
CA SER A 89 -15.25 13.57 23.14
C SER A 89 -15.67 14.98 23.57
N ASN A 90 -16.73 15.49 22.98
CA ASN A 90 -17.25 16.82 23.30
C ASN A 90 -17.86 16.87 24.72
N TRP A 91 -18.57 15.81 25.12
CA TRP A 91 -19.13 15.67 26.47
C TRP A 91 -18.02 15.55 27.54
N LEU A 92 -16.96 14.79 27.29
CA LEU A 92 -15.80 14.69 28.16
C LEU A 92 -15.09 16.03 28.32
N ASN A 93 -14.84 16.73 27.22
CA ASN A 93 -14.23 18.06 27.23
C ASN A 93 -15.09 19.07 28.02
N PHE A 94 -16.40 19.01 27.87
CA PHE A 94 -17.34 19.87 28.61
C PHE A 94 -17.39 19.49 30.09
N GLY A 95 -17.42 18.20 30.42
CA GLY A 95 -17.38 17.70 31.81
C GLY A 95 -16.09 18.10 32.53
N LEU A 96 -14.96 17.95 31.88
CA LEU A 96 -13.63 18.36 32.37
C LEU A 96 -13.53 19.89 32.53
N ALA A 97 -14.20 20.68 31.67
CA ALA A 97 -14.24 22.14 31.78
C ALA A 97 -15.04 22.63 33.00
N LYS A 98 -16.02 21.86 33.49
CA LYS A 98 -16.95 22.28 34.55
C LYS A 98 -16.42 22.05 35.99
N VAL A 99 -15.35 21.29 36.17
CA VAL A 99 -14.73 21.05 37.48
C VAL A 99 -13.86 22.25 37.88
N ARG A 100 -14.49 23.28 38.44
CA ARG A 100 -13.89 24.56 38.84
C ARG A 100 -13.62 24.53 40.35
N SER A 101 -12.45 24.04 40.76
CA SER A 101 -11.98 24.15 42.15
C SER A 101 -10.54 24.65 42.18
N ASN A 102 -10.30 25.70 42.96
CA ASN A 102 -9.05 26.46 43.00
C ASN A 102 -7.80 25.71 43.49
N LYS A 103 -7.94 24.51 44.10
CA LYS A 103 -6.80 23.73 44.60
C LYS A 103 -6.31 22.61 43.63
N SER A 104 -6.93 22.49 42.48
CA SER A 104 -6.65 21.38 41.56
C SER A 104 -6.14 21.77 40.17
N ILE A 105 -5.78 23.04 39.94
CA ILE A 105 -5.37 23.53 38.61
C ILE A 105 -4.14 22.76 38.09
N ALA A 106 -3.15 22.52 38.95
CA ALA A 106 -1.95 21.76 38.55
C ALA A 106 -2.23 20.27 38.28
N LYS A 107 -3.08 19.60 39.09
CA LYS A 107 -3.51 18.22 38.83
C LYS A 107 -4.40 18.11 37.59
N ARG A 108 -5.16 19.13 37.31
CA ARG A 108 -6.06 19.20 36.17
C ARG A 108 -5.30 19.37 34.85
N SER A 109 -4.26 20.22 34.80
CA SER A 109 -3.42 20.36 33.61
C SER A 109 -2.77 19.02 33.25
N VAL A 110 -2.22 18.29 34.23
CA VAL A 110 -1.60 16.97 34.03
C VAL A 110 -2.62 15.95 33.52
N VAL A 111 -3.84 15.92 34.09
CA VAL A 111 -4.89 14.97 33.62
C VAL A 111 -5.36 15.31 32.20
N ILE A 112 -5.56 16.58 31.89
CA ILE A 112 -5.95 17.01 30.55
C ILE A 112 -4.83 16.71 29.55
N GLU A 113 -3.60 17.06 29.86
CA GLU A 113 -2.44 16.81 29.00
C GLU A 113 -2.20 15.29 28.78
N THR A 114 -2.55 14.46 29.75
CA THR A 114 -2.39 13.01 29.64
C THR A 114 -3.56 12.36 28.88
N ILE A 115 -4.80 12.79 29.10
CA ILE A 115 -6.00 12.13 28.54
C ILE A 115 -6.35 12.68 27.16
N GLN A 116 -6.16 13.98 26.92
CA GLN A 116 -6.54 14.64 25.68
C GLN A 116 -5.91 14.01 24.42
N PRO A 117 -4.61 13.64 24.38
CA PRO A 117 -4.04 12.92 23.24
C PRO A 117 -4.75 11.59 22.95
N TRP A 118 -5.12 10.84 24.00
CA TRP A 118 -5.82 9.56 23.83
C TRP A 118 -7.24 9.70 23.31
N ILE A 119 -7.92 10.80 23.63
CA ILE A 119 -9.24 11.11 23.09
C ILE A 119 -9.14 11.35 21.58
N PHE A 120 -8.11 12.03 21.09
CA PHE A 120 -7.93 12.31 19.66
C PHE A 120 -7.35 11.14 18.88
N VAL A 121 -6.37 10.44 19.45
CA VAL A 121 -5.66 9.32 18.77
C VAL A 121 -6.39 7.99 19.00
N GLY A 122 -7.14 7.86 20.10
CA GLY A 122 -7.78 6.60 20.50
C GLY A 122 -8.62 5.92 19.42
N PRO A 123 -9.52 6.60 18.72
CA PRO A 123 -10.32 5.97 17.67
C PRO A 123 -9.49 5.45 16.52
N ALA A 124 -8.48 6.22 16.11
CA ALA A 124 -7.57 5.76 15.07
C ALA A 124 -6.82 4.50 15.51
N LEU A 125 -6.38 4.46 16.78
CA LEU A 125 -5.74 3.27 17.37
C LEU A 125 -6.70 2.08 17.45
N VAL A 126 -7.95 2.29 17.84
CA VAL A 126 -8.97 1.23 17.90
C VAL A 126 -9.23 0.66 16.51
N LEU A 127 -9.40 1.51 15.49
CA LEU A 127 -9.58 1.07 14.11
C LEU A 127 -8.33 0.30 13.62
N LEU A 128 -7.15 0.77 13.96
CA LEU A 128 -5.89 0.12 13.60
C LEU A 128 -5.77 -1.26 14.27
N LEU A 129 -6.15 -1.38 15.54
CA LEU A 129 -6.19 -2.65 16.25
C LEU A 129 -7.20 -3.62 15.63
N LEU A 130 -8.43 -3.16 15.34
CA LEU A 130 -9.50 -4.00 14.82
C LEU A 130 -9.23 -4.46 13.38
N PHE A 131 -8.80 -3.55 12.51
CA PHE A 131 -8.70 -3.82 11.08
C PHE A 131 -7.29 -4.20 10.61
N LEU A 132 -6.26 -3.97 11.41
CA LEU A 132 -4.89 -4.32 11.06
C LEU A 132 -4.31 -5.38 12.01
N LEU A 133 -4.34 -5.14 13.31
CA LEU A 133 -3.66 -6.04 14.27
C LEU A 133 -4.40 -7.37 14.42
N ILE A 134 -5.74 -7.36 14.54
CA ILE A 134 -6.51 -8.61 14.69
C ILE A 134 -6.37 -9.49 13.43
N PRO A 135 -6.56 -9.01 12.18
CA PRO A 135 -6.31 -9.81 10.99
C PRO A 135 -4.86 -10.30 10.88
N ALA A 136 -3.87 -9.47 11.25
CA ALA A 136 -2.47 -9.88 11.24
C ALA A 136 -2.18 -11.01 12.24
N LEU A 137 -2.71 -10.92 13.46
CA LEU A 137 -2.60 -11.99 14.46
C LEU A 137 -3.37 -13.24 14.05
N THR A 138 -4.51 -13.08 13.38
CA THR A 138 -5.28 -14.21 12.83
C THR A 138 -4.47 -14.91 11.74
N THR A 139 -3.87 -14.17 10.81
CA THR A 139 -2.99 -14.72 9.77
C THR A 139 -1.80 -15.45 10.41
N LEU A 140 -1.18 -14.87 11.44
CA LEU A 140 -0.11 -15.51 12.19
C LEU A 140 -0.58 -16.83 12.82
N LYS A 141 -1.75 -16.86 13.46
CA LYS A 141 -2.33 -18.08 14.03
C LYS A 141 -2.60 -19.12 12.95
N ILE A 142 -3.24 -18.73 11.85
CA ILE A 142 -3.58 -19.63 10.73
C ILE A 142 -2.32 -20.22 10.10
N SER A 143 -1.22 -19.48 10.02
CA SER A 143 0.03 -19.97 9.44
C SER A 143 0.62 -21.18 10.19
N PHE A 144 0.30 -21.31 11.49
CA PHE A 144 0.68 -22.43 12.36
C PHE A 144 -0.45 -23.44 12.59
N THR A 145 -1.51 -23.41 11.76
CA THR A 145 -2.66 -24.31 11.95
C THR A 145 -2.80 -25.22 10.72
N GLU A 146 -3.00 -26.50 10.94
CA GLU A 146 -3.36 -27.47 9.89
C GLU A 146 -4.82 -27.32 9.47
N PRO A 147 -5.20 -27.81 8.27
CA PRO A 147 -6.60 -27.87 7.82
C PRO A 147 -7.54 -28.62 8.77
N GLY A 148 -7.02 -29.50 9.62
CA GLY A 148 -7.76 -30.22 10.67
C GLY A 148 -7.86 -29.49 12.02
N GLY A 149 -7.32 -28.27 12.16
CA GLY A 149 -7.42 -27.43 13.38
C GLY A 149 -6.31 -27.65 14.41
N GLY A 150 -5.34 -28.52 14.18
CA GLY A 150 -4.17 -28.74 15.05
C GLY A 150 -3.08 -27.67 14.84
N ALA A 151 -2.31 -27.36 15.89
CA ALA A 151 -1.11 -26.53 15.75
C ALA A 151 0.00 -27.35 15.08
N SER A 152 0.55 -26.86 13.98
CA SER A 152 1.54 -27.56 13.19
C SER A 152 2.44 -26.61 12.41
N LEU A 153 3.61 -27.10 12.02
CA LEU A 153 4.54 -26.42 11.11
C LEU A 153 4.44 -26.96 9.67
N THR A 154 3.41 -27.73 9.34
CA THR A 154 3.25 -28.39 8.03
C THR A 154 3.26 -27.38 6.88
N ASN A 155 2.62 -26.20 7.05
CA ASN A 155 2.63 -25.14 6.04
C ASN A 155 4.06 -24.65 5.73
N TYR A 156 4.90 -24.54 6.75
CA TYR A 156 6.30 -24.15 6.59
C TYR A 156 7.14 -25.30 6.05
N ALA A 157 6.93 -26.54 6.56
CA ALA A 157 7.61 -27.71 6.08
C ALA A 157 7.39 -27.90 4.56
N PHE A 158 6.16 -27.69 4.08
CA PHE A 158 5.84 -27.72 2.65
C PHE A 158 6.64 -26.72 1.80
N LEU A 159 6.91 -25.52 2.33
CA LEU A 159 7.72 -24.51 1.63
C LEU A 159 9.21 -24.87 1.57
N TRP A 160 9.70 -25.72 2.48
CA TRP A 160 11.11 -26.11 2.59
C TRP A 160 11.39 -27.54 2.18
N ASP A 161 10.36 -28.34 1.90
CA ASP A 161 10.49 -29.72 1.46
C ASP A 161 10.89 -29.75 -0.01
N SER A 162 12.10 -30.23 -0.31
CA SER A 162 12.66 -30.29 -1.66
C SER A 162 11.84 -31.12 -2.65
N ASP A 163 11.05 -32.07 -2.13
CA ASP A 163 10.22 -32.96 -2.94
C ASP A 163 8.83 -32.40 -3.21
N ALA A 164 8.46 -31.31 -2.51
CA ALA A 164 7.20 -30.62 -2.71
C ALA A 164 7.24 -29.69 -3.94
N LEU A 165 6.17 -29.72 -4.73
CA LEU A 165 6.04 -28.83 -5.91
C LEU A 165 6.17 -27.34 -5.56
N GLY A 166 5.78 -26.95 -4.35
CA GLY A 166 5.87 -25.57 -3.86
C GLY A 166 7.27 -25.08 -3.53
N TYR A 167 8.21 -25.98 -3.28
CA TYR A 167 9.57 -25.60 -2.87
C TYR A 167 10.31 -24.75 -3.91
N LEU A 168 10.31 -25.20 -5.16
CA LEU A 168 11.00 -24.46 -6.24
C LEU A 168 10.38 -23.08 -6.45
N GLN A 169 9.04 -23.00 -6.47
CA GLN A 169 8.28 -21.76 -6.62
C GLN A 169 8.55 -20.81 -5.45
N PHE A 170 8.54 -21.31 -4.21
CA PHE A 170 8.84 -20.51 -3.03
C PHE A 170 10.27 -19.97 -3.06
N ARG A 171 11.25 -20.81 -3.41
CA ARG A 171 12.65 -20.38 -3.52
C ARG A 171 12.85 -19.31 -4.59
N LEU A 172 12.19 -19.45 -5.75
CA LEU A 172 12.20 -18.45 -6.82
C LEU A 172 11.52 -17.15 -6.36
N ALA A 173 10.34 -17.24 -5.76
CA ALA A 173 9.60 -16.09 -5.26
C ALA A 173 10.38 -15.32 -4.17
N MET A 174 11.02 -16.04 -3.25
CA MET A 174 11.87 -15.43 -2.21
C MET A 174 13.08 -14.72 -2.83
N ARG A 175 13.80 -15.38 -3.73
CA ARG A 175 14.95 -14.78 -4.44
C ARG A 175 14.52 -13.51 -5.19
N ASN A 176 13.46 -13.61 -5.97
CA ASN A 176 12.96 -12.50 -6.76
C ASN A 176 12.50 -11.34 -5.86
N SER A 177 11.75 -11.62 -4.80
CA SER A 177 11.30 -10.60 -3.84
C SER A 177 12.46 -9.88 -3.17
N LEU A 178 13.52 -10.60 -2.76
CA LEU A 178 14.73 -10.00 -2.22
C LEU A 178 15.49 -9.15 -3.25
N MET A 179 15.57 -9.61 -4.50
CA MET A 179 16.15 -8.83 -5.60
C MET A 179 15.36 -7.52 -5.83
N TRP A 180 14.05 -7.60 -5.89
CA TRP A 180 13.19 -6.42 -6.04
C TRP A 180 13.37 -5.45 -4.86
N LEU A 181 13.42 -5.95 -3.64
CA LEU A 181 13.57 -5.17 -2.41
C LEU A 181 14.86 -4.36 -2.35
N ILE A 182 15.92 -4.88 -2.95
CA ILE A 182 17.23 -4.24 -2.97
C ILE A 182 17.40 -3.37 -4.23
N LEU A 183 17.11 -3.92 -5.41
CA LEU A 183 17.46 -3.27 -6.68
C LEU A 183 16.53 -2.09 -6.99
N VAL A 184 15.21 -2.25 -6.83
CA VAL A 184 14.26 -1.18 -7.20
C VAL A 184 14.48 0.08 -6.37
N PRO A 185 14.55 0.05 -5.02
CA PRO A 185 14.84 1.23 -4.22
C PRO A 185 16.21 1.84 -4.55
N SER A 186 17.23 1.00 -4.73
CA SER A 186 18.59 1.47 -5.06
C SER A 186 18.61 2.23 -6.38
N LEU A 187 17.99 1.67 -7.43
CA LEU A 187 17.94 2.31 -8.76
C LEU A 187 17.12 3.59 -8.73
N CYS A 188 15.96 3.60 -8.05
CA CYS A 188 15.15 4.81 -7.90
C CYS A 188 15.92 5.93 -7.19
N ILE A 189 16.71 5.61 -6.16
CA ILE A 189 17.52 6.59 -5.44
C ILE A 189 18.65 7.10 -6.33
N ILE A 190 19.38 6.21 -6.99
CA ILE A 190 20.49 6.58 -7.87
C ILE A 190 19.97 7.49 -9.00
N PHE A 191 18.94 7.06 -9.72
CA PHE A 191 18.37 7.87 -10.81
C PHE A 191 17.70 9.14 -10.29
N GLY A 192 16.96 9.05 -9.18
CA GLY A 192 16.32 10.21 -8.56
C GLY A 192 17.31 11.28 -8.14
N LEU A 193 18.41 10.91 -7.48
CA LEU A 193 19.50 11.83 -7.12
C LEU A 193 20.21 12.40 -8.34
N LEU A 194 20.54 11.53 -9.31
CA LEU A 194 21.21 11.95 -10.53
C LEU A 194 20.38 12.99 -11.27
N ILE A 195 19.10 12.71 -11.49
CA ILE A 195 18.19 13.61 -12.21
C ILE A 195 17.94 14.88 -11.41
N ALA A 196 17.79 14.80 -10.07
CA ALA A 196 17.62 15.97 -9.23
C ALA A 196 18.79 16.96 -9.39
N VAL A 197 20.04 16.46 -9.36
CA VAL A 197 21.24 17.27 -9.54
C VAL A 197 21.34 17.84 -10.96
N LEU A 198 21.10 17.01 -11.99
CA LEU A 198 21.20 17.44 -13.39
C LEU A 198 20.11 18.44 -13.74
N ALA A 199 18.88 18.22 -13.32
CA ALA A 199 17.78 19.11 -13.61
C ALA A 199 17.90 20.48 -12.92
N ASP A 200 18.57 20.57 -11.75
CA ASP A 200 18.85 21.87 -11.12
C ASP A 200 19.97 22.66 -11.83
N SER A 201 20.76 22.01 -12.67
CA SER A 201 21.86 22.66 -13.41
C SER A 201 21.46 23.24 -14.76
N VAL A 202 20.24 22.98 -15.24
CA VAL A 202 19.78 23.41 -16.57
C VAL A 202 18.60 24.37 -16.49
N SER A 203 18.48 25.31 -17.42
CA SER A 203 17.40 26.32 -17.44
C SER A 203 16.00 25.73 -17.63
N TRP A 204 15.88 24.62 -18.33
CA TRP A 204 14.62 23.87 -18.56
C TRP A 204 14.38 22.76 -17.54
N GLY A 205 15.12 22.74 -16.44
CA GLY A 205 15.06 21.69 -15.41
C GLY A 205 13.68 21.49 -14.79
N VAL A 206 12.88 22.55 -14.66
CA VAL A 206 11.50 22.46 -14.17
C VAL A 206 10.65 21.62 -15.14
N LEU A 207 10.76 21.85 -16.43
CA LEU A 207 10.04 21.09 -17.46
C LEU A 207 10.47 19.62 -17.45
N ALA A 208 11.79 19.35 -17.38
CA ALA A 208 12.32 18.00 -17.29
C ALA A 208 11.76 17.26 -16.08
N LYS A 209 11.75 17.90 -14.90
CA LYS A 209 11.18 17.31 -13.68
C LYS A 209 9.69 16.99 -13.83
N THR A 210 8.94 17.86 -14.48
CA THR A 210 7.51 17.64 -14.73
C THR A 210 7.31 16.37 -15.58
N PHE A 211 8.02 16.21 -16.69
CA PHE A 211 7.89 15.03 -17.54
C PHE A 211 8.32 13.73 -16.83
N ILE A 212 9.38 13.77 -16.05
CA ILE A 212 9.87 12.59 -15.30
C ILE A 212 8.93 12.23 -14.15
N PHE A 213 8.14 13.19 -13.64
CA PHE A 213 7.16 12.97 -12.59
C PHE A 213 5.83 12.40 -13.11
N VAL A 214 5.46 12.67 -14.37
CA VAL A 214 4.18 12.24 -14.98
C VAL A 214 3.88 10.75 -14.81
N PRO A 215 4.84 9.81 -15.00
CA PRO A 215 4.57 8.37 -14.82
C PRO A 215 4.00 7.99 -13.46
N LEU A 216 4.26 8.76 -12.41
CA LEU A 216 3.71 8.50 -11.07
C LEU A 216 2.17 8.55 -11.02
N ALA A 217 1.54 9.27 -11.94
CA ALA A 217 0.08 9.37 -12.04
C ALA A 217 -0.57 8.15 -12.71
N ILE A 218 0.22 7.26 -13.32
CA ILE A 218 -0.27 6.07 -14.01
C ILE A 218 -0.42 4.93 -12.99
N SER A 219 -1.54 4.17 -13.07
CA SER A 219 -1.69 2.95 -12.25
C SER A 219 -0.66 1.89 -12.64
N PHE A 220 -0.26 1.02 -11.71
CA PHE A 220 0.68 -0.06 -12.00
C PHE A 220 0.20 -0.99 -13.12
N VAL A 221 -1.09 -1.32 -13.13
CA VAL A 221 -1.69 -2.12 -14.23
C VAL A 221 -1.61 -1.36 -15.57
N GLY A 222 -1.95 -0.06 -15.57
CA GLY A 222 -1.84 0.77 -16.77
C GLY A 222 -0.42 0.84 -17.31
N ALA A 223 0.56 1.02 -16.42
CA ALA A 223 1.97 1.00 -16.78
C ALA A 223 2.39 -0.38 -17.33
N ALA A 224 1.96 -1.47 -16.71
CA ALA A 224 2.23 -2.82 -17.21
C ALA A 224 1.69 -3.02 -18.63
N VAL A 225 0.48 -2.54 -18.94
CA VAL A 225 -0.09 -2.61 -20.31
C VAL A 225 0.72 -1.80 -21.31
N ILE A 226 1.16 -0.58 -20.95
CA ILE A 226 2.03 0.26 -21.81
C ILE A 226 3.34 -0.49 -22.10
N TRP A 227 4.02 -0.95 -21.08
CA TRP A 227 5.31 -1.60 -21.20
C TRP A 227 5.21 -3.00 -21.85
N ARG A 228 4.06 -3.69 -21.73
CA ARG A 228 3.79 -4.90 -22.49
C ARG A 228 3.96 -4.69 -23.99
N ASN A 229 3.45 -3.57 -24.52
CA ASN A 229 3.60 -3.24 -25.93
C ASN A 229 5.05 -2.83 -26.28
N ILE A 230 5.78 -2.21 -25.36
CA ILE A 230 7.19 -1.83 -25.57
C ILE A 230 8.09 -3.07 -25.57
N PHE A 231 7.85 -4.03 -24.66
CA PHE A 231 8.64 -5.26 -24.50
C PHE A 231 8.08 -6.44 -25.30
N ALA A 232 7.01 -6.27 -26.06
CA ALA A 232 6.38 -7.34 -26.81
C ALA A 232 7.39 -8.10 -27.67
N GLY A 233 7.15 -9.39 -27.86
CA GLY A 233 7.82 -10.19 -28.88
C GLY A 233 7.34 -9.83 -30.27
N GLY A 234 7.96 -10.42 -31.30
CA GLY A 234 7.48 -10.37 -32.67
C GLY A 234 7.05 -11.78 -33.10
N GLY A 235 6.19 -11.85 -34.14
CA GLY A 235 5.77 -13.10 -34.76
C GLY A 235 4.57 -13.79 -34.13
N ILE A 236 4.24 -14.96 -34.63
CA ILE A 236 3.12 -15.79 -34.16
C ILE A 236 3.68 -16.80 -33.17
N GLU A 237 3.04 -16.92 -32.03
CA GLU A 237 3.29 -18.06 -31.13
C GLU A 237 2.98 -19.34 -31.87
N PRO A 238 3.87 -20.37 -31.90
CA PRO A 238 3.66 -21.62 -32.65
C PRO A 238 2.34 -22.28 -32.32
N GLN A 239 1.87 -22.20 -31.09
CA GLN A 239 0.60 -22.78 -30.65
C GLN A 239 -0.62 -22.08 -31.27
N GLN A 240 -0.53 -20.79 -31.54
CA GLN A 240 -1.60 -19.99 -32.15
C GLN A 240 -1.65 -20.19 -33.67
N ALA A 241 -0.51 -20.44 -34.29
CA ALA A 241 -0.43 -20.78 -35.70
C ALA A 241 -1.17 -22.11 -36.04
N ILE A 242 -1.12 -23.10 -35.14
CA ILE A 242 -1.83 -24.38 -35.28
C ILE A 242 -3.36 -24.17 -35.21
N ASN A 243 -3.83 -23.19 -34.47
CA ASN A 243 -5.26 -22.89 -34.30
C ASN A 243 -5.84 -21.96 -35.38
N GLY A 244 -5.10 -21.68 -36.47
CA GLY A 244 -5.57 -20.85 -37.58
C GLY A 244 -5.70 -19.37 -37.27
N ALA A 245 -5.07 -18.90 -36.19
CA ALA A 245 -5.05 -17.49 -35.85
C ALA A 245 -4.22 -16.69 -36.86
N THR A 246 -4.72 -15.56 -37.31
CA THR A 246 -3.98 -14.63 -38.17
C THR A 246 -2.76 -14.09 -37.44
N PRO A 247 -1.59 -14.05 -38.12
CA PRO A 247 -0.37 -13.53 -37.51
C PRO A 247 -0.56 -12.08 -37.06
N SER A 248 -0.47 -11.82 -35.76
CA SER A 248 -0.31 -10.45 -35.28
C SER A 248 1.19 -10.11 -35.32
N TYR A 249 1.61 -9.38 -36.33
CA TYR A 249 2.99 -8.86 -36.45
C TYR A 249 3.28 -7.73 -35.46
N GLN A 250 2.83 -7.85 -34.23
CA GLN A 250 3.12 -6.86 -33.19
C GLN A 250 4.55 -7.01 -32.72
N ILE A 251 5.46 -6.27 -33.33
CA ILE A 251 6.83 -6.15 -32.87
C ILE A 251 6.84 -5.09 -31.76
N GLY A 252 7.38 -5.43 -30.59
CA GLY A 252 7.56 -4.46 -29.50
C GLY A 252 8.44 -3.31 -29.94
N LEU A 253 8.12 -2.10 -29.48
CA LEU A 253 8.83 -0.88 -29.84
C LEU A 253 10.34 -1.00 -29.65
N LEU A 254 10.79 -1.62 -28.56
CA LEU A 254 12.22 -1.78 -28.27
C LEU A 254 12.91 -2.69 -29.28
N LYS A 255 12.29 -3.81 -29.66
CA LYS A 255 12.82 -4.73 -30.67
C LYS A 255 12.82 -4.11 -32.05
N ALA A 256 11.78 -3.34 -32.41
CA ALA A 256 11.73 -2.58 -33.64
C ALA A 256 12.88 -1.57 -33.77
N LEU A 257 13.16 -0.85 -32.68
CA LEU A 257 14.29 0.11 -32.63
C LEU A 257 15.66 -0.57 -32.73
N LEU A 258 15.79 -1.81 -32.24
CA LEU A 258 17.03 -2.60 -32.30
C LEU A 258 17.20 -3.34 -33.64
N GLY A 259 16.31 -3.12 -34.63
CA GLY A 259 16.41 -3.69 -35.99
C GLY A 259 16.13 -5.19 -36.06
N HIS A 260 15.39 -5.74 -35.11
CA HIS A 260 15.01 -7.17 -35.17
C HIS A 260 13.94 -7.41 -36.24
N THR A 261 14.11 -8.46 -37.01
CA THR A 261 13.15 -8.91 -38.03
C THR A 261 11.87 -9.48 -37.37
N PRO A 262 10.72 -9.52 -38.09
CA PRO A 262 9.45 -10.01 -37.55
C PRO A 262 9.37 -11.53 -37.38
N GLU A 263 10.51 -12.22 -37.18
CA GLU A 263 10.54 -13.60 -36.76
C GLU A 263 10.02 -13.74 -35.33
N TYR A 264 9.43 -14.90 -35.00
CA TYR A 264 8.97 -15.19 -33.64
C TYR A 264 10.09 -15.00 -32.64
N ASN A 265 9.89 -14.04 -31.75
CA ASN A 265 10.77 -13.79 -30.62
C ASN A 265 9.93 -13.63 -29.37
N GLU A 266 10.28 -14.34 -28.32
CA GLU A 266 9.61 -14.19 -27.03
C GLU A 266 9.62 -12.74 -26.54
N PRO A 267 8.52 -12.28 -25.90
CA PRO A 267 8.53 -11.01 -25.20
C PRO A 267 9.70 -10.90 -24.20
N LEU A 268 10.28 -9.71 -24.07
CA LEU A 268 11.43 -9.53 -23.18
C LEU A 268 11.12 -9.85 -21.71
N TYR A 269 9.90 -9.63 -21.30
CA TYR A 269 9.44 -9.98 -19.95
C TYR A 269 9.27 -11.50 -19.75
N ASN A 270 9.23 -12.33 -20.80
CA ASN A 270 9.18 -13.79 -20.71
C ASN A 270 10.57 -14.44 -20.58
N LEU A 271 11.63 -13.68 -20.84
CA LEU A 271 12.99 -14.17 -20.61
C LEU A 271 13.14 -14.61 -19.15
N LYS A 272 13.56 -15.85 -18.89
CA LYS A 272 13.65 -16.45 -17.54
C LYS A 272 14.12 -15.43 -16.48
N PHE A 273 15.35 -15.54 -16.01
CA PHE A 273 15.93 -14.62 -15.01
C PHE A 273 15.87 -13.14 -15.43
N TRP A 274 16.19 -12.81 -16.68
CA TRP A 274 16.25 -11.44 -17.19
C TRP A 274 14.90 -10.75 -17.26
N GLY A 275 13.81 -11.51 -17.44
CA GLY A 275 12.45 -10.93 -17.43
C GLY A 275 12.13 -10.13 -16.18
N ASN A 276 12.64 -10.54 -15.02
CA ASN A 276 12.48 -9.79 -13.78
C ASN A 276 13.04 -8.35 -13.85
N PHE A 277 14.16 -8.14 -14.53
CA PHE A 277 14.74 -6.80 -14.67
C PHE A 277 13.87 -5.88 -15.52
N TYR A 278 13.21 -6.41 -16.56
CA TYR A 278 12.26 -5.63 -17.34
C TYR A 278 11.04 -5.25 -16.52
N LEU A 279 10.53 -6.15 -15.67
CA LEU A 279 9.44 -5.85 -14.75
C LEU A 279 9.86 -4.82 -13.70
N MET A 280 11.03 -4.95 -13.09
CA MET A 280 11.59 -3.98 -12.14
C MET A 280 11.74 -2.61 -12.78
N TRP A 281 12.14 -2.54 -14.06
CA TRP A 281 12.31 -1.28 -14.78
C TRP A 281 11.03 -0.47 -14.85
N ILE A 282 9.88 -1.12 -15.01
CA ILE A 282 8.57 -0.46 -15.00
C ILE A 282 8.37 0.29 -13.68
N MET A 283 8.65 -0.37 -12.58
CA MET A 283 8.51 0.25 -11.26
C MET A 283 9.53 1.36 -11.03
N VAL A 284 10.78 1.16 -11.44
CA VAL A 284 11.83 2.18 -11.39
C VAL A 284 11.42 3.42 -12.18
N TRP A 285 10.90 3.24 -13.39
CA TRP A 285 10.39 4.33 -14.23
C TRP A 285 9.29 5.14 -13.54
N ILE A 286 8.32 4.49 -12.90
CA ILE A 286 7.24 5.16 -12.17
C ILE A 286 7.77 5.91 -10.94
N LYS A 287 8.63 5.27 -10.15
CA LYS A 287 9.02 5.76 -8.81
C LYS A 287 10.22 6.70 -8.81
N THR A 288 11.01 6.74 -9.86
CA THR A 288 12.15 7.67 -9.96
C THR A 288 11.72 9.12 -9.89
N GLY A 289 10.58 9.48 -10.51
CA GLY A 289 10.04 10.84 -10.44
C GLY A 289 9.73 11.30 -9.03
N PHE A 290 9.15 10.42 -8.19
CA PHE A 290 8.93 10.71 -6.78
C PHE A 290 10.25 10.94 -6.03
N ALA A 291 11.21 10.04 -6.17
CA ALA A 291 12.52 10.16 -5.53
C ALA A 291 13.24 11.46 -5.94
N MET A 292 13.22 11.78 -7.24
CA MET A 292 13.79 13.01 -7.80
C MET A 292 13.20 14.28 -7.15
N VAL A 293 11.88 14.37 -7.00
CA VAL A 293 11.23 15.56 -6.41
C VAL A 293 11.64 15.75 -4.96
N ILE A 294 11.64 14.67 -4.17
CA ILE A 294 12.03 14.72 -2.76
C ILE A 294 13.51 15.11 -2.63
N PHE A 295 14.40 14.52 -3.45
CA PHE A 295 15.82 14.86 -3.40
C PHE A 295 16.11 16.26 -3.92
N SER A 296 15.38 16.76 -4.92
CA SER A 296 15.52 18.13 -5.39
C SER A 296 15.14 19.12 -4.28
N ALA A 297 14.08 18.86 -3.51
CA ALA A 297 13.70 19.67 -2.36
C ALA A 297 14.78 19.61 -1.25
N ALA A 298 15.28 18.41 -0.93
CA ALA A 298 16.30 18.23 0.09
C ALA A 298 17.63 18.93 -0.27
N LEU A 299 18.07 18.82 -1.53
CA LEU A 299 19.28 19.47 -2.01
C LEU A 299 19.21 21.00 -1.95
N ARG A 300 18.03 21.58 -2.16
CA ARG A 300 17.80 23.03 -2.01
C ARG A 300 17.77 23.46 -0.54
N GLY A 301 17.46 22.55 0.37
CA GLY A 301 17.49 22.79 1.81
C GLY A 301 18.89 22.81 2.43
N VAL A 302 19.94 22.44 1.68
CA VAL A 302 21.33 22.51 2.15
C VAL A 302 21.75 23.98 2.29
N PRO A 303 22.24 24.44 3.47
CA PRO A 303 22.64 25.83 3.69
C PRO A 303 23.69 26.28 2.66
N GLN A 304 23.41 27.41 2.03
CA GLN A 304 24.28 27.98 1.00
C GLN A 304 25.69 28.31 1.56
N GLU A 305 25.75 28.78 2.79
CA GLU A 305 26.98 29.07 3.50
C GLU A 305 27.93 27.88 3.57
N THR A 306 27.39 26.68 3.81
CA THR A 306 28.20 25.44 3.83
C THR A 306 28.73 25.09 2.44
N VAL A 307 27.94 25.35 1.40
CA VAL A 307 28.32 25.10 0.01
C VAL A 307 29.43 26.08 -0.41
N GLU A 308 29.30 27.36 -0.08
CA GLU A 308 30.26 28.41 -0.38
C GLU A 308 31.60 28.19 0.36
N ALA A 309 31.54 27.84 1.65
CA ALA A 309 32.75 27.51 2.43
C ALA A 309 33.52 26.34 1.79
N ALA A 310 32.84 25.28 1.37
CA ALA A 310 33.48 24.16 0.70
C ALA A 310 34.11 24.55 -0.65
N ILE A 311 33.48 25.47 -1.39
CA ILE A 311 34.06 26.00 -2.64
C ILE A 311 35.32 26.82 -2.36
N ILE A 312 35.33 27.65 -1.33
CA ILE A 312 36.48 28.44 -0.90
C ILE A 312 37.62 27.52 -0.48
N ASP A 313 37.32 26.38 0.17
CA ASP A 313 38.28 25.33 0.52
C ASP A 313 38.80 24.52 -0.69
N GLY A 314 38.36 24.87 -1.91
CA GLY A 314 38.82 24.22 -3.16
C GLY A 314 38.14 22.91 -3.49
N ALA A 315 36.95 22.63 -2.94
CA ALA A 315 36.21 21.41 -3.28
C ALA A 315 35.75 21.42 -4.75
N ASN A 316 36.09 20.38 -5.50
CA ASN A 316 35.57 20.19 -6.85
C ASN A 316 34.07 19.74 -6.79
N PRO A 317 33.29 19.83 -7.90
CA PRO A 317 31.86 19.50 -7.92
C PRO A 317 31.54 18.11 -7.39
N ARG A 318 32.39 17.10 -7.63
CA ARG A 318 32.19 15.73 -7.10
C ARG A 318 32.39 15.68 -5.58
N GLN A 319 33.42 16.35 -5.07
CA GLN A 319 33.69 16.45 -3.62
C GLN A 319 32.59 17.23 -2.93
N LEU A 320 32.11 18.31 -3.54
CA LEU A 320 30.96 19.08 -3.04
C LEU A 320 29.70 18.22 -2.93
N PHE A 321 29.40 17.41 -3.94
CA PHE A 321 28.24 16.52 -3.89
C PHE A 321 28.41 15.40 -2.85
N PHE A 322 29.45 14.58 -2.96
CA PHE A 322 29.60 13.37 -2.14
C PHE A 322 30.01 13.65 -0.70
N ARG A 323 30.81 14.71 -0.43
CA ARG A 323 31.31 15.00 0.90
C ARG A 323 30.54 16.06 1.66
N VAL A 324 29.79 16.92 0.96
CA VAL A 324 29.05 18.02 1.60
C VAL A 324 27.54 17.82 1.46
N LYS A 325 27.01 17.80 0.23
CA LYS A 325 25.54 17.77 0.02
C LYS A 325 24.92 16.43 0.40
N LEU A 326 25.47 15.32 -0.10
CA LEU A 326 24.90 13.98 0.12
C LEU A 326 24.83 13.57 1.60
N PRO A 327 25.86 13.81 2.44
CA PRO A 327 25.77 13.52 3.86
C PRO A 327 24.69 14.33 4.58
N GLN A 328 24.48 15.60 4.21
CA GLN A 328 23.46 16.45 4.81
C GLN A 328 22.03 16.01 4.48
N ILE A 329 21.79 15.49 3.27
CA ILE A 329 20.49 14.97 2.87
C ILE A 329 20.31 13.47 3.15
N PHE A 330 21.28 12.82 3.80
CA PHE A 330 21.29 11.35 3.97
C PHE A 330 20.05 10.86 4.78
N SER A 331 19.53 11.66 5.71
CA SER A 331 18.29 11.38 6.41
C SER A 331 17.10 11.29 5.43
N THR A 332 17.03 12.20 4.46
CA THR A 332 16.03 12.14 3.40
C THR A 332 16.20 10.90 2.50
N VAL A 333 17.44 10.52 2.19
CA VAL A 333 17.71 9.29 1.41
C VAL A 333 17.13 8.06 2.10
N VAL A 334 17.30 7.95 3.42
CA VAL A 334 16.73 6.82 4.18
C VAL A 334 15.21 6.85 4.26
N VAL A 335 14.61 8.02 4.37
CA VAL A 335 13.14 8.14 4.33
C VAL A 335 12.60 7.68 2.98
N VAL A 336 13.20 8.13 1.88
CA VAL A 336 12.82 7.70 0.51
C VAL A 336 13.05 6.20 0.32
N TRP A 337 14.19 5.68 0.78
CA TRP A 337 14.45 4.24 0.77
C TRP A 337 13.36 3.45 1.48
N THR A 338 12.99 3.86 2.69
CA THR A 338 11.96 3.20 3.51
C THR A 338 10.61 3.18 2.80
N TYR A 339 10.22 4.30 2.21
CA TYR A 339 9.00 4.40 1.42
C TYR A 339 9.03 3.43 0.24
N LEU A 340 10.10 3.43 -0.55
CA LEU A 340 10.24 2.57 -1.72
C LEU A 340 10.27 1.08 -1.35
N VAL A 341 10.96 0.70 -0.28
CA VAL A 341 10.95 -0.67 0.25
C VAL A 341 9.52 -1.10 0.61
N THR A 342 8.78 -0.25 1.31
CA THR A 342 7.38 -0.53 1.68
C THR A 342 6.49 -0.69 0.46
N ASP A 343 6.75 0.08 -0.59
CA ASP A 343 5.98 0.05 -1.84
C ASP A 343 6.28 -1.20 -2.68
N VAL A 344 7.57 -1.58 -2.74
CA VAL A 344 8.02 -2.82 -3.42
C VAL A 344 7.40 -4.07 -2.81
N LEU A 345 7.26 -4.11 -1.49
CA LEU A 345 6.63 -5.26 -0.81
C LEU A 345 5.17 -5.49 -1.18
N LYS A 346 4.49 -4.43 -1.60
CA LYS A 346 3.09 -4.47 -2.02
C LYS A 346 2.94 -4.69 -3.52
N VAL A 347 4.05 -4.78 -4.27
CA VAL A 347 4.00 -4.95 -5.72
C VAL A 347 3.43 -6.31 -6.05
N PHE A 348 2.27 -6.26 -6.65
CA PHE A 348 1.52 -7.40 -7.14
C PHE A 348 1.12 -7.17 -8.60
N ASP A 349 0.62 -5.98 -8.91
CA ASP A 349 -0.06 -5.65 -10.17
C ASP A 349 0.84 -5.81 -11.40
N ILE A 350 2.12 -5.40 -11.34
CA ILE A 350 3.03 -5.43 -12.49
C ILE A 350 3.38 -6.87 -12.88
N PRO A 351 3.89 -7.74 -11.97
CA PRO A 351 4.16 -9.12 -12.30
C PRO A 351 2.90 -9.89 -12.68
N TYR A 352 1.79 -9.67 -12.00
CA TYR A 352 0.52 -10.33 -12.28
C TYR A 352 0.00 -10.00 -13.69
N ALA A 353 0.03 -8.72 -14.09
CA ALA A 353 -0.47 -8.29 -15.40
C ALA A 353 0.38 -8.77 -16.59
N LEU A 354 1.67 -9.06 -16.38
CA LEU A 354 2.61 -9.40 -17.45
C LEU A 354 3.04 -10.87 -17.45
N SER A 355 3.04 -11.52 -16.30
CA SER A 355 3.63 -12.85 -16.13
C SER A 355 2.90 -13.72 -15.11
N ALA A 356 1.57 -13.62 -15.02
CA ALA A 356 0.76 -14.33 -14.04
C ALA A 356 0.99 -15.86 -13.99
N ASN A 357 1.36 -16.46 -15.11
CA ASN A 357 1.56 -17.90 -15.24
C ASN A 357 3.05 -18.32 -15.34
N ASP A 358 3.98 -17.42 -15.03
CA ASP A 358 5.42 -17.68 -15.17
C ASP A 358 6.07 -17.80 -13.79
N ASP A 359 6.40 -19.03 -13.40
CA ASP A 359 7.02 -19.36 -12.11
C ASP A 359 8.36 -18.64 -11.89
N ASP A 360 9.13 -18.38 -12.97
CA ASP A 360 10.42 -17.71 -12.87
C ASP A 360 10.31 -16.24 -12.40
N LYS A 361 9.12 -15.64 -12.47
CA LYS A 361 8.85 -14.23 -12.13
C LYS A 361 7.95 -14.06 -10.92
N LEU A 362 7.62 -15.14 -10.24
CA LEU A 362 6.86 -15.10 -9.00
C LEU A 362 7.55 -14.22 -7.97
N LEU A 363 6.76 -13.39 -7.31
CA LEU A 363 7.10 -12.70 -6.06
C LEU A 363 6.32 -13.35 -4.92
N LEU A 364 6.76 -13.16 -3.68
CA LEU A 364 6.01 -13.67 -2.52
C LEU A 364 4.57 -13.14 -2.48
N ALA A 365 4.34 -11.91 -2.92
CA ALA A 365 3.00 -11.32 -3.00
C ALA A 365 2.12 -12.01 -4.05
N THR A 366 2.64 -12.30 -5.24
CA THR A 366 1.90 -13.02 -6.30
C THR A 366 1.73 -14.50 -5.96
N MET A 367 2.71 -15.13 -5.33
CA MET A 367 2.61 -16.49 -4.82
C MET A 367 1.55 -16.64 -3.74
N MET A 368 1.43 -15.66 -2.84
CA MET A 368 0.40 -15.63 -1.81
C MET A 368 -1.01 -15.61 -2.43
N GLU A 369 -1.22 -14.80 -3.47
CA GLU A 369 -2.50 -14.73 -4.18
C GLU A 369 -2.80 -16.05 -4.93
N ALA A 370 -1.81 -16.62 -5.62
CA ALA A 370 -1.94 -17.90 -6.27
C ALA A 370 -2.32 -19.02 -5.26
N ALA A 371 -1.70 -19.01 -4.08
CA ALA A 371 -2.03 -19.95 -3.00
C ALA A 371 -3.46 -19.78 -2.47
N MET A 372 -4.03 -18.56 -2.51
CA MET A 372 -5.43 -18.35 -2.12
C MET A 372 -6.44 -18.87 -3.16
N ASN A 373 -6.10 -18.82 -4.45
CA ASN A 373 -7.08 -19.03 -5.52
C ASN A 373 -6.99 -20.40 -6.20
N THR A 374 -5.83 -21.04 -6.23
CA THR A 374 -5.58 -22.16 -7.15
C THR A 374 -5.00 -23.43 -6.52
N TRP A 375 -4.56 -23.38 -5.26
CA TRP A 375 -3.79 -24.49 -4.70
C TRP A 375 -4.65 -25.52 -3.95
N SER A 376 -5.41 -26.33 -4.71
CA SER A 376 -5.71 -27.69 -4.29
C SER A 376 -4.70 -28.64 -4.98
N ILE A 377 -3.52 -28.80 -4.38
CA ILE A 377 -2.50 -29.71 -4.88
C ILE A 377 -2.77 -31.09 -4.29
N GLY A 378 -3.11 -32.05 -5.16
CA GLY A 378 -3.16 -33.47 -4.81
C GLY A 378 -4.25 -33.89 -3.83
N GLY A 379 -5.39 -33.16 -3.77
CA GLY A 379 -6.51 -33.50 -2.89
C GLY A 379 -6.33 -33.15 -1.41
N ASN A 380 -5.17 -32.63 -1.02
CA ASN A 380 -4.95 -32.07 0.31
C ASN A 380 -5.10 -30.54 0.23
N ASN A 381 -6.13 -30.03 0.88
CA ASN A 381 -6.34 -28.59 1.04
C ASN A 381 -5.17 -27.99 1.82
N VAL A 382 -4.26 -27.33 1.13
CA VAL A 382 -3.21 -26.52 1.76
C VAL A 382 -3.81 -25.13 2.04
N ASP A 383 -5.00 -25.13 2.66
CA ASP A 383 -5.84 -23.93 2.84
C ASP A 383 -5.13 -22.78 3.58
N ASN A 384 -4.07 -23.10 4.31
CA ASN A 384 -3.36 -22.14 5.16
C ASN A 384 -1.98 -21.74 4.63
N LEU A 385 -1.59 -22.23 3.45
CA LEU A 385 -0.27 -21.95 2.87
C LEU A 385 -0.07 -20.45 2.59
N PHE A 386 -1.10 -19.76 2.13
CA PHE A 386 -1.06 -18.31 1.90
C PHE A 386 -0.65 -17.54 3.17
N ALA A 387 -1.09 -18.01 4.35
CA ALA A 387 -0.75 -17.38 5.62
C ALA A 387 0.74 -17.57 5.97
N ALA A 388 1.30 -18.75 5.70
CA ALA A 388 2.73 -18.99 5.87
C ALA A 388 3.56 -18.10 4.92
N ILE A 389 3.15 -17.97 3.65
CA ILE A 389 3.81 -17.08 2.67
C ILE A 389 3.70 -15.62 3.12
N ALA A 390 2.55 -15.17 3.64
CA ALA A 390 2.37 -13.83 4.17
C ALA A 390 3.33 -13.54 5.35
N ILE A 391 3.53 -14.49 6.25
CA ILE A 391 4.49 -14.37 7.34
C ILE A 391 5.93 -14.33 6.80
N MET A 392 6.27 -15.15 5.82
CA MET A 392 7.59 -15.09 5.18
C MET A 392 7.84 -13.74 4.49
N LEU A 393 6.83 -13.16 3.82
CA LEU A 393 6.90 -11.82 3.26
C LEU A 393 7.15 -10.77 4.38
N MET A 394 6.43 -10.86 5.49
CA MET A 394 6.64 -9.98 6.65
C MET A 394 8.05 -10.11 7.22
N LEU A 395 8.61 -11.32 7.30
CA LEU A 395 9.96 -11.56 7.79
C LEU A 395 11.04 -10.90 6.93
N THR A 396 10.83 -10.75 5.62
CA THR A 396 11.78 -10.03 4.73
C THR A 396 11.90 -8.55 5.07
N VAL A 397 10.88 -7.96 5.73
CA VAL A 397 10.84 -6.53 6.11
C VAL A 397 11.49 -6.28 7.47
N ILE A 398 11.48 -7.27 8.35
CA ILE A 398 11.95 -7.10 9.75
C ILE A 398 13.37 -6.53 9.84
N PRO A 399 14.38 -7.00 9.08
CA PRO A 399 15.73 -6.44 9.13
C PRO A 399 15.75 -4.93 8.82
N HIS A 400 14.95 -4.51 7.83
CA HIS A 400 14.82 -3.10 7.47
C HIS A 400 14.17 -2.28 8.58
N MET A 401 13.10 -2.79 9.20
CA MET A 401 12.42 -2.11 10.31
C MET A 401 13.31 -1.98 11.55
N ILE A 402 14.10 -3.01 11.86
CA ILE A 402 15.07 -2.98 12.95
C ILE A 402 16.13 -1.90 12.67
N PHE A 403 16.68 -1.87 11.46
CA PHE A 403 17.66 -0.85 11.05
C PHE A 403 17.10 0.56 11.20
N LEU A 404 15.87 0.79 10.73
CA LEU A 404 15.19 2.09 10.83
C LEU A 404 14.98 2.50 12.29
N GLY A 405 14.46 1.60 13.12
CA GLY A 405 14.23 1.84 14.55
C GLY A 405 15.52 2.16 15.31
N TRP A 406 16.62 1.44 15.01
CA TRP A 406 17.92 1.71 15.59
C TRP A 406 18.46 3.09 15.18
N ARG A 407 18.28 3.48 13.94
CA ARG A 407 18.69 4.77 13.43
C ARG A 407 17.92 5.93 14.07
N ILE A 408 16.59 5.85 14.15
CA ILE A 408 15.76 6.88 14.80
C ILE A 408 16.21 7.07 16.25
N ARG A 409 16.48 5.98 16.98
CA ARG A 409 17.00 6.06 18.35
C ARG A 409 18.37 6.75 18.43
N ARG A 410 19.24 6.57 17.43
CA ARG A 410 20.53 7.27 17.38
C ARG A 410 20.36 8.76 17.15
N GLU A 411 19.52 9.15 16.19
CA GLU A 411 19.22 10.55 15.88
C GLU A 411 18.63 11.28 17.11
N GLN A 412 17.68 10.65 17.82
CA GLN A 412 17.11 11.19 19.06
C GLN A 412 18.17 11.42 20.16
N LYS A 413 19.09 10.47 20.33
CA LYS A 413 20.19 10.63 21.31
C LYS A 413 21.15 11.78 20.97
N GLN A 414 21.34 12.08 19.69
CA GLN A 414 22.19 13.21 19.26
C GLN A 414 21.53 14.55 19.46
N LEU A 415 20.18 14.60 19.43
CA LEU A 415 19.39 15.82 19.65
C LEU A 415 19.14 16.13 21.14
N GLY A 416 19.63 15.31 22.07
CA GLY A 416 19.58 15.58 23.52
C GLY A 416 18.22 15.29 24.18
N HIS A 417 17.40 14.47 23.58
CA HIS A 417 16.15 13.97 24.14
C HIS A 417 16.24 12.50 24.51
#